data_803b2fc01afd41d16dc6cf94345d0d3e
#
_entry.id   803b2fc01afd41d16dc6cf94345d0d3e
#
_cell.length_a   1.000
_cell.length_b   1.000
_cell.length_c   1.000
_cell.angle_alpha   90.00
_cell.angle_beta   90.00
_cell.angle_gamma   90.00
#
_symmetry.space_group_name_H-M   'P 1'
#
loop_
_entity.id
_entity.type
_entity.pdbx_description
1 polymer ?
#
loop_
_entity_poly.entity_id
_entity_poly.type
_entity_poly.pdbx_seq_one_letter_code
_entity_poly.pdbx_strand_id
1 'polypeptide(L)'
;RRQRQMCIRDSGYAVYEFDGGKVNWYYKCVGKDKDYQFELYPVGASRNKKEAVVANVWNYDSTWKVKWYENGIDKGEMTRFSGYDPAIYEYCEKNSSTFKHKYLGADITEHLFYAVPETKDSEIRVEVTDHCGNVYTRKMQQSK
;
A
#
# COMPACT_ATOMS: atom_id res chain seq x y z
N ARG A 1 5.95 20.67 6.48
CA ARG A 1 4.79 19.99 5.83
C ARG A 1 5.34 19.07 4.75
N ARG A 2 5.63 17.83 5.09
CA ARG A 2 5.87 16.83 4.06
C ARG A 2 4.52 16.55 3.40
N GLN A 3 4.34 17.06 2.21
CA GLN A 3 3.21 16.73 1.37
C GLN A 3 3.36 15.25 1.02
N ARG A 4 2.37 14.47 1.35
CA ARG A 4 2.35 13.03 1.14
C ARG A 4 2.39 12.75 -0.35
N GLN A 5 3.50 12.28 -0.84
CA GLN A 5 3.61 11.76 -2.20
C GLN A 5 2.95 10.39 -2.23
N MET A 6 1.63 10.38 -2.13
CA MET A 6 0.90 9.14 -1.94
C MET A 6 0.59 8.39 -3.20
N CYS A 7 0.67 8.98 -4.35
CA CYS A 7 0.48 8.31 -5.63
C CYS A 7 1.05 9.19 -6.72
N ILE A 8 2.33 9.08 -7.01
CA ILE A 8 2.92 9.78 -8.17
C ILE A 8 2.27 9.28 -9.47
N ARG A 9 1.79 8.05 -9.49
CA ARG A 9 1.12 7.44 -10.65
C ARG A 9 -0.40 7.63 -10.66
N ASP A 10 -1.02 7.69 -9.49
CA ASP A 10 -2.47 7.80 -9.38
C ASP A 10 -2.79 9.05 -8.59
N SER A 11 -3.09 10.12 -9.28
CA SER A 11 -3.65 11.30 -8.64
C SER A 11 -4.89 10.90 -7.85
N GLY A 12 -5.01 11.41 -6.65
CA GLY A 12 -6.13 11.10 -5.78
C GLY A 12 -6.57 12.31 -4.97
N TYR A 13 -7.71 12.18 -4.32
CA TYR A 13 -8.31 13.20 -3.49
C TYR A 13 -9.03 12.59 -2.30
N ALA A 14 -9.22 13.36 -1.25
CA ALA A 14 -10.03 12.95 -0.11
C ALA A 14 -11.48 13.33 -0.36
N VAL A 15 -12.39 12.40 -0.08
CA VAL A 15 -13.84 12.62 -0.08
C VAL A 15 -14.29 12.68 1.38
N TYR A 16 -14.98 13.75 1.75
CA TYR A 16 -15.56 13.95 3.08
C TYR A 16 -17.07 13.84 2.97
N GLU A 17 -17.67 12.97 3.78
CA GLU A 17 -19.10 12.77 3.89
C GLU A 17 -19.57 13.28 5.25
N PHE A 18 -20.53 14.22 5.27
CA PHE A 18 -21.10 14.80 6.48
C PHE A 18 -22.51 14.27 6.67
N ASP A 19 -22.76 13.63 7.81
CA ASP A 19 -24.09 13.14 8.17
C ASP A 19 -24.38 13.42 9.66
N GLY A 20 -25.30 14.33 9.92
CA GLY A 20 -25.80 14.63 11.28
C GLY A 20 -24.71 14.94 12.32
N GLY A 21 -23.63 15.60 11.94
CA GLY A 21 -22.49 15.92 12.81
C GLY A 21 -21.40 14.84 12.84
N LYS A 22 -21.57 13.74 12.12
CA LYS A 22 -20.52 12.77 11.86
C LYS A 22 -19.79 13.13 10.59
N VAL A 23 -18.49 12.96 10.59
CA VAL A 23 -17.64 13.16 9.41
C VAL A 23 -16.96 11.85 9.09
N ASN A 24 -17.29 11.29 7.94
CA ASN A 24 -16.55 10.18 7.35
C ASN A 24 -15.68 10.70 6.22
N TRP A 25 -14.55 10.08 6.00
CA TRP A 25 -13.71 10.44 4.88
C TRP A 25 -12.94 9.23 4.37
N TYR A 26 -12.63 9.24 3.09
CA TYR A 26 -11.82 8.22 2.46
C TYR A 26 -10.98 8.83 1.33
N TYR A 27 -9.91 8.14 0.99
CA TYR A 27 -9.07 8.49 -0.16
C TYR A 27 -9.64 7.86 -1.42
N LYS A 28 -9.65 8.59 -2.52
CA LYS A 28 -10.13 8.14 -3.82
C LYS A 28 -9.05 8.37 -4.88
N CYS A 29 -8.49 7.28 -5.40
CA CYS A 29 -7.61 7.35 -6.56
C CYS A 29 -8.41 7.63 -7.83
N VAL A 30 -7.91 8.54 -8.68
CA VAL A 30 -8.53 8.82 -9.97
C VAL A 30 -8.51 7.57 -10.85
N GLY A 31 -9.65 7.21 -11.42
CA GLY A 31 -9.79 6.03 -12.27
C GLY A 31 -9.82 4.68 -11.54
N LYS A 32 -9.85 4.69 -10.21
CA LYS A 32 -10.00 3.47 -9.39
C LYS A 32 -11.26 3.51 -8.56
N ASP A 33 -11.75 2.34 -8.14
CA ASP A 33 -12.89 2.25 -7.24
C ASP A 33 -12.59 2.73 -5.82
N LYS A 34 -13.63 3.01 -5.02
CA LYS A 34 -13.53 3.42 -3.62
C LYS A 34 -12.74 2.41 -2.79
N ASP A 35 -12.84 1.13 -3.13
CA ASP A 35 -12.20 0.04 -2.39
C ASP A 35 -10.70 -0.11 -2.67
N TYR A 36 -10.15 0.68 -3.60
CA TYR A 36 -8.73 0.74 -3.88
C TYR A 36 -8.00 1.61 -2.84
N GLN A 37 -7.82 1.07 -1.64
CA GLN A 37 -7.20 1.76 -0.52
C GLN A 37 -5.76 1.33 -0.24
N PHE A 38 -5.29 0.27 -0.87
CA PHE A 38 -3.91 -0.20 -0.78
C PHE A 38 -3.50 -1.04 -1.99
N GLU A 39 -2.21 -1.20 -2.20
CA GLU A 39 -1.63 -2.10 -3.20
C GLU A 39 -0.82 -3.19 -2.50
N LEU A 40 -0.84 -4.39 -3.06
CA LEU A 40 -0.14 -5.57 -2.54
C LEU A 40 0.93 -6.01 -3.53
N TYR A 41 2.16 -6.13 -3.06
CA TYR A 41 3.31 -6.51 -3.86
C TYR A 41 3.84 -7.89 -3.46
N PRO A 42 4.19 -8.76 -4.44
CA PRO A 42 4.70 -10.10 -4.17
C PRO A 42 6.10 -10.08 -3.54
N VAL A 43 6.49 -11.23 -3.01
CA VAL A 43 7.87 -11.47 -2.57
C VAL A 43 8.84 -11.14 -3.70
N GLY A 44 9.88 -10.41 -3.37
CA GLY A 44 10.91 -9.98 -4.32
C GLY A 44 10.67 -8.61 -4.98
N ALA A 45 9.45 -8.08 -4.92
CA ALA A 45 9.14 -6.78 -5.53
C ALA A 45 9.76 -5.59 -4.77
N SER A 46 9.87 -5.69 -3.45
CA SER A 46 10.44 -4.62 -2.65
C SER A 46 11.95 -4.71 -2.55
N ARG A 47 12.64 -3.63 -2.88
CA ARG A 47 14.09 -3.50 -2.69
C ARG A 47 14.51 -3.61 -1.22
N ASN A 48 13.70 -3.06 -0.32
CA ASN A 48 14.00 -3.01 1.11
C ASN A 48 13.66 -4.32 1.85
N LYS A 49 12.73 -5.12 1.32
CA LYS A 49 12.22 -6.35 1.94
C LYS A 49 12.04 -7.45 0.87
N LYS A 50 13.13 -7.99 0.37
CA LYS A 50 13.12 -8.97 -0.73
C LYS A 50 12.46 -10.30 -0.40
N GLU A 51 12.41 -10.68 0.86
CA GLU A 51 11.84 -11.96 1.32
C GLU A 51 10.38 -11.84 1.78
N ALA A 52 9.83 -10.63 1.70
CA ALA A 52 8.50 -10.32 2.22
C ALA A 52 7.52 -9.92 1.13
N VAL A 53 6.25 -10.17 1.37
CA VAL A 53 5.16 -9.46 0.70
C VAL A 53 5.04 -8.07 1.31
N VAL A 54 4.73 -7.09 0.49
CA VAL A 54 4.64 -5.69 0.91
C VAL A 54 3.27 -5.13 0.54
N ALA A 55 2.62 -4.47 1.47
CA ALA A 55 1.43 -3.67 1.24
C ALA A 55 1.75 -2.19 1.39
N ASN A 56 1.35 -1.37 0.42
CA ASN A 56 1.38 0.07 0.53
C ASN A 56 -0.04 0.57 0.77
N VAL A 57 -0.29 1.13 1.96
CA VAL A 57 -1.63 1.53 2.39
C VAL A 57 -1.77 3.05 2.27
N TRP A 58 -2.67 3.46 1.36
CA TRP A 58 -2.92 4.87 1.11
C TRP A 58 -3.51 5.54 2.34
N ASN A 59 -3.01 6.71 2.65
CA ASN A 59 -3.55 7.56 3.69
C ASN A 59 -3.64 6.92 5.08
N TYR A 60 -2.79 5.93 5.34
CA TYR A 60 -2.71 5.23 6.63
C TYR A 60 -2.53 6.22 7.80
N ASP A 61 -3.23 5.97 8.88
CA ASP A 61 -2.96 6.53 10.19
C ASP A 61 -2.89 5.43 11.27
N SER A 62 -2.49 5.80 12.48
CA SER A 62 -2.25 4.84 13.57
C SER A 62 -3.50 4.10 14.07
N THR A 63 -4.69 4.54 13.69
CA THR A 63 -5.96 3.88 14.05
C THR A 63 -6.31 2.73 13.10
N TRP A 64 -5.66 2.67 11.95
CA TRP A 64 -5.90 1.61 10.98
C TRP A 64 -5.19 0.33 11.37
N LYS A 65 -5.78 -0.81 10.98
CA LYS A 65 -5.21 -2.14 11.19
C LYS A 65 -4.92 -2.79 9.85
N VAL A 66 -3.75 -3.42 9.74
CA VAL A 66 -3.31 -4.14 8.55
C VAL A 66 -3.00 -5.57 8.96
N LYS A 67 -3.90 -6.49 8.66
CA LYS A 67 -3.78 -7.93 8.97
C LYS A 67 -3.50 -8.72 7.70
N TRP A 68 -2.88 -9.87 7.87
CA TRP A 68 -2.62 -10.76 6.76
C TRP A 68 -2.92 -12.22 7.08
N TYR A 69 -3.16 -12.96 6.04
CA TYR A 69 -3.52 -14.37 6.08
C TYR A 69 -2.68 -15.12 5.05
N GLU A 70 -2.19 -16.28 5.42
CA GLU A 70 -1.48 -17.19 4.53
C GLU A 70 -2.28 -18.49 4.40
N ASN A 71 -2.67 -18.84 3.17
CA ASN A 71 -3.52 -19.98 2.87
C ASN A 71 -4.81 -20.04 3.76
N GLY A 72 -5.40 -18.87 4.02
CA GLY A 72 -6.59 -18.73 4.85
C GLY A 72 -6.35 -18.69 6.36
N ILE A 73 -5.12 -18.89 6.83
CA ILE A 73 -4.76 -18.88 8.26
C ILE A 73 -4.39 -17.45 8.67
N ASP A 74 -5.02 -16.94 9.73
CA ASP A 74 -4.70 -15.63 10.31
C ASP A 74 -3.28 -15.62 10.88
N LYS A 75 -2.43 -14.75 10.36
CA LYS A 75 -1.03 -14.56 10.78
C LYS A 75 -0.83 -13.30 11.64
N GLY A 76 -1.91 -12.57 11.93
CA GLY A 76 -1.87 -11.35 12.71
C GLY A 76 -1.63 -10.09 11.90
N GLU A 77 -1.04 -9.09 12.51
CA GLU A 77 -0.78 -7.79 11.88
C GLU A 77 0.53 -7.80 11.11
N MET A 78 0.53 -7.11 9.96
CA MET A 78 1.77 -6.84 9.22
C MET A 78 2.62 -5.81 9.96
N THR A 79 3.93 -5.88 9.79
CA THR A 79 4.87 -4.94 10.40
C THR A 79 5.07 -3.72 9.50
N ARG A 80 4.86 -2.54 10.06
CA ARG A 80 5.10 -1.26 9.36
C ARG A 80 6.60 -1.00 9.20
N PHE A 81 6.99 -0.43 8.08
CA PHE A 81 8.36 0.03 7.83
C PHE A 81 8.38 1.24 6.89
N SER A 82 9.53 1.92 6.85
CA SER A 82 9.79 3.00 5.91
C SER A 82 10.66 2.49 4.76
N GLY A 83 10.30 2.82 3.54
CA GLY A 83 11.01 2.37 2.37
C GLY A 83 10.46 2.96 1.07
N TYR A 84 10.92 2.42 -0.05
CA TYR A 84 10.42 2.82 -1.36
C TYR A 84 9.21 2.00 -1.76
N ASP A 85 8.19 2.66 -2.33
CA ASP A 85 7.13 1.94 -3.03
C ASP A 85 7.73 1.16 -4.21
N PRO A 86 7.49 -0.16 -4.30
CA PRO A 86 8.11 -0.99 -5.33
C PRO A 86 7.81 -0.55 -6.75
N ALA A 87 6.57 -0.16 -7.05
CA ALA A 87 6.17 0.23 -8.39
C ALA A 87 6.75 1.60 -8.78
N ILE A 88 6.79 2.54 -7.85
CA ILE A 88 7.38 3.88 -8.08
C ILE A 88 8.88 3.75 -8.26
N TYR A 89 9.52 2.97 -7.42
CA TYR A 89 10.96 2.75 -7.52
C TYR A 89 11.34 2.16 -8.89
N GLU A 90 10.66 1.10 -9.31
CA GLU A 90 10.88 0.45 -10.61
C GLU A 90 10.61 1.43 -11.78
N TYR A 91 9.54 2.22 -11.68
CA TYR A 91 9.23 3.24 -12.69
C TYR A 91 10.33 4.29 -12.79
N CYS A 92 10.82 4.81 -11.67
CA CYS A 92 11.90 5.79 -11.64
C CYS A 92 13.20 5.22 -12.21
N GLU A 93 13.57 3.99 -11.87
CA GLU A 93 14.74 3.30 -12.40
C GLU A 93 14.67 3.18 -13.93
N LYS A 94 13.54 2.71 -14.47
CA LYS A 94 13.33 2.51 -15.90
C LYS A 94 13.31 3.83 -16.70
N ASN A 95 12.88 4.91 -16.10
CA ASN A 95 12.65 6.18 -16.78
C ASN A 95 13.61 7.30 -16.36
N SER A 96 14.62 7.00 -15.56
CA SER A 96 15.55 8.01 -15.03
C SER A 96 16.21 8.86 -16.11
N SER A 97 16.52 8.30 -17.27
CA SER A 97 17.11 8.99 -18.41
C SER A 97 16.15 9.96 -19.12
N THR A 98 14.84 9.78 -18.97
CA THR A 98 13.81 10.59 -19.61
C THR A 98 13.30 11.73 -18.74
N PHE A 99 13.67 11.76 -17.47
CA PHE A 99 13.25 12.81 -16.56
C PHE A 99 13.90 14.15 -16.91
N LYS A 100 13.04 15.15 -17.08
CA LYS A 100 13.47 16.53 -17.35
C LYS A 100 14.34 17.13 -16.23
N HIS A 101 14.13 16.64 -15.00
CA HIS A 101 14.83 17.11 -13.81
C HIS A 101 15.49 15.93 -13.08
N LYS A 102 16.80 16.03 -12.85
CA LYS A 102 17.60 14.98 -12.21
C LYS A 102 17.24 14.70 -10.73
N TYR A 103 16.52 15.60 -10.08
CA TYR A 103 16.06 15.43 -8.70
C TYR A 103 14.74 14.66 -8.58
N LEU A 104 14.10 14.30 -9.71
CA LEU A 104 12.93 13.44 -9.70
C LEU A 104 13.35 12.00 -9.48
N GLY A 105 12.82 11.38 -8.46
CA GLY A 105 13.09 10.00 -8.09
C GLY A 105 12.04 9.45 -7.15
N ALA A 106 12.20 8.20 -6.75
CA ALA A 106 11.35 7.60 -5.73
C ALA A 106 11.72 8.16 -4.35
N ASP A 107 10.72 8.55 -3.58
CA ASP A 107 10.87 8.97 -2.19
C ASP A 107 10.53 7.85 -1.22
N ILE A 108 11.09 7.94 -0.01
CA ILE A 108 10.75 7.05 1.08
C ILE A 108 9.36 7.37 1.59
N THR A 109 8.51 6.34 1.67
CA THR A 109 7.19 6.40 2.30
C THR A 109 7.17 5.63 3.63
N GLU A 110 6.33 6.08 4.55
CA GLU A 110 6.15 5.47 5.87
C GLU A 110 4.86 4.62 5.96
N HIS A 111 4.22 4.37 4.84
CA HIS A 111 2.95 3.65 4.75
C HIS A 111 3.09 2.22 4.24
N LEU A 112 4.30 1.67 4.30
CA LEU A 112 4.58 0.31 3.88
C LEU A 112 4.46 -0.66 5.05
N PHE A 113 3.91 -1.82 4.75
CA PHE A 113 3.78 -2.95 5.67
C PHE A 113 4.37 -4.19 5.03
N TYR A 114 5.02 -5.04 5.81
CA TYR A 114 5.57 -6.27 5.29
C TYR A 114 5.19 -7.48 6.15
N ALA A 115 5.17 -8.62 5.52
CA ALA A 115 5.06 -9.91 6.17
C ALA A 115 5.88 -10.94 5.38
N VAL A 116 6.53 -11.86 6.09
CA VAL A 116 7.33 -12.92 5.48
C VAL A 116 6.49 -14.19 5.43
N PRO A 117 6.10 -14.67 4.23
CA PRO A 117 5.37 -15.93 4.09
C PRO A 117 6.25 -17.12 4.49
N GLU A 118 5.63 -18.15 5.06
CA GLU A 118 6.31 -19.41 5.37
C GLU A 118 6.62 -20.23 4.12
N THR A 119 5.75 -20.09 3.10
CA THR A 119 5.89 -20.81 1.83
C THR A 119 5.88 -19.86 0.64
N LYS A 120 6.68 -20.18 -0.38
CA LYS A 120 6.81 -19.34 -1.57
C LYS A 120 5.59 -19.37 -2.50
N ASP A 121 4.78 -20.42 -2.41
CA ASP A 121 3.64 -20.67 -3.30
C ASP A 121 2.28 -20.42 -2.58
N SER A 122 2.29 -19.71 -1.46
CA SER A 122 1.08 -19.49 -0.66
C SER A 122 0.15 -18.42 -1.26
N GLU A 123 -1.15 -18.59 -1.03
CA GLU A 123 -2.11 -17.51 -1.22
C GLU A 123 -1.98 -16.51 -0.07
N ILE A 124 -1.70 -15.27 -0.40
CA ILE A 124 -1.64 -14.17 0.57
C ILE A 124 -2.90 -13.33 0.44
N ARG A 125 -3.57 -13.11 1.56
CA ARG A 125 -4.67 -12.17 1.69
C ARG A 125 -4.32 -11.12 2.72
N VAL A 126 -4.51 -9.85 2.37
CA VAL A 126 -4.33 -8.72 3.28
C VAL A 126 -5.66 -8.02 3.48
N GLU A 127 -5.96 -7.70 4.73
CA GLU A 127 -7.13 -6.94 5.15
C GLU A 127 -6.69 -5.66 5.83
N VAL A 128 -7.16 -4.54 5.32
CA VAL A 128 -6.94 -3.21 5.88
C VAL A 128 -8.25 -2.70 6.44
N THR A 129 -8.28 -2.37 7.72
CA THR A 129 -9.44 -1.77 8.40
C THR A 129 -9.15 -0.31 8.69
N ASP A 130 -9.97 0.60 8.18
CA ASP A 130 -9.82 2.03 8.39
C ASP A 130 -10.41 2.50 9.74
N HIS A 131 -10.31 3.80 10.02
CA HIS A 131 -10.82 4.43 11.24
C HIS A 131 -12.35 4.37 11.38
N CYS A 132 -13.08 4.17 10.29
CA CYS A 132 -14.54 4.00 10.28
C CYS A 132 -14.97 2.55 10.43
N GLY A 133 -14.05 1.58 10.47
CA GLY A 133 -14.33 0.16 10.51
C GLY A 133 -14.60 -0.49 9.15
N ASN A 134 -14.38 0.24 8.04
CA ASN A 134 -14.46 -0.37 6.70
C ASN A 134 -13.27 -1.29 6.48
N VAL A 135 -13.54 -2.45 5.90
CA VAL A 135 -12.52 -3.48 5.63
C VAL A 135 -12.29 -3.57 4.12
N TYR A 136 -11.04 -3.41 3.74
CA TYR A 136 -10.59 -3.54 2.35
C TYR A 136 -9.70 -4.77 2.24
N THR A 137 -9.97 -5.62 1.26
CA THR A 137 -9.29 -6.91 1.12
C THR A 137 -8.68 -7.06 -0.25
N ARG A 138 -7.44 -7.56 -0.30
CA ARG A 138 -6.79 -8.01 -1.52
C ARG A 138 -6.17 -9.37 -1.34
N LYS A 139 -6.22 -10.16 -2.39
CA LYS A 139 -5.61 -11.49 -2.47
C LYS A 139 -4.56 -11.53 -3.55
N MET A 140 -3.54 -12.31 -3.32
CA MET A 140 -2.48 -12.55 -4.29
C MET A 140 -1.98 -13.99 -4.15
N GLN A 141 -1.88 -14.69 -5.28
CA GLN A 141 -1.17 -15.95 -5.35
C GLN A 141 0.32 -15.66 -5.58
N GLN A 142 1.19 -16.17 -4.73
CA GLN A 142 2.62 -16.15 -5.00
C GLN A 142 2.89 -17.07 -6.19
N SER A 143 3.46 -16.53 -7.25
CA SER A 143 3.92 -17.34 -8.38
C SER A 143 5.40 -17.70 -8.20
N LYS A 144 5.74 -18.90 -8.63
CA LYS A 144 7.14 -19.34 -8.65
C LYS A 144 8.03 -18.43 -9.47
#